data_9f1019cfa667a9c92c11a8f030049aa2
#
_entry.id   9f1019cfa667a9c92c11a8f030049aa2
#
_cell.length_a   1.000
_cell.length_b   1.000
_cell.length_c   1.000
_cell.angle_alpha   90.00
_cell.angle_beta   90.00
_cell.angle_gamma   90.00
#
_symmetry.space_group_name_H-M   'P 1'
#
loop_
_entity.id
_entity.type
_entity.pdbx_description
1 polymer ?
#
loop_
_entity_poly.entity_id
_entity_poly.type
_entity_poly.pdbx_seq_one_letter_code
_entity_poly.pdbx_strand_id
1 'polypeptide(L)'
;MMLPNISEFIKNFVTKREKSFFEYDLKNNREKLTKEITGKSILVIGGAGTIGSSYIKAALRYLPSKLVVVDTNENGLTELTRTLRSDSNITVPENYLTYPMSFNSKVFYKMFESHGAFDIVANFAAHKHVRSEKDSFSIEAMIKNNVLDAKRLLDYLKSNKPSHFFCVSTDKAANPVNVMGGSKKMMENVIMSYSKDLKITTARFANVAFSNGSLLYGYIERLLQR
;
A
#
# COMPACT_ATOMS: atom_id res chain seq x y z
N MET A 1 -22.71 -15.99 19.69
CA MET A 1 -21.28 -15.99 20.06
C MET A 1 -20.77 -14.59 19.89
N MET A 2 -20.24 -13.96 20.94
CA MET A 2 -19.75 -12.58 20.86
C MET A 2 -18.46 -12.58 20.03
N LEU A 3 -18.41 -11.79 18.97
CA LEU A 3 -17.21 -11.69 18.14
C LEU A 3 -16.06 -11.12 18.99
N PRO A 4 -14.87 -11.75 19.02
CA PRO A 4 -13.77 -11.21 19.79
C PRO A 4 -13.35 -9.86 19.20
N ASN A 5 -13.23 -8.84 20.05
CA ASN A 5 -12.63 -7.57 19.65
C ASN A 5 -11.13 -7.81 19.38
N ILE A 6 -10.76 -7.94 18.11
CA ILE A 6 -9.39 -8.26 17.68
C ILE A 6 -8.41 -7.22 18.19
N SER A 7 -8.77 -5.94 18.19
CA SER A 7 -7.91 -4.86 18.68
C SER A 7 -7.62 -5.02 20.17
N GLU A 8 -8.63 -5.34 20.95
CA GLU A 8 -8.51 -5.59 22.38
C GLU A 8 -7.71 -6.85 22.67
N PHE A 9 -7.95 -7.92 21.91
CA PHE A 9 -7.14 -9.14 21.99
C PHE A 9 -5.67 -8.87 21.72
N ILE A 10 -5.35 -8.14 20.64
CA ILE A 10 -3.96 -7.77 20.29
C ILE A 10 -3.33 -6.95 21.42
N LYS A 11 -4.06 -5.94 21.93
CA LYS A 11 -3.60 -5.10 23.04
C LYS A 11 -3.28 -5.92 24.28
N ASN A 12 -4.20 -6.77 24.72
CA ASN A 12 -4.10 -7.44 26.01
C ASN A 12 -3.21 -8.69 26.00
N PHE A 13 -3.16 -9.43 24.88
CA PHE A 13 -2.51 -10.73 24.83
C PHE A 13 -1.29 -10.81 23.92
N VAL A 14 -1.22 -9.98 22.87
CA VAL A 14 -0.13 -10.05 21.88
C VAL A 14 0.93 -8.98 22.16
N THR A 15 0.54 -7.72 22.14
CA THR A 15 1.48 -6.62 22.27
C THR A 15 1.68 -6.14 23.69
N LYS A 16 0.69 -6.36 24.56
CA LYS A 16 0.62 -5.84 25.94
C LYS A 16 0.85 -4.32 26.01
N ARG A 17 0.37 -3.60 25.00
CA ARG A 17 0.56 -2.15 24.84
C ARG A 17 -0.76 -1.47 24.51
N GLU A 18 -0.97 -0.31 25.13
CA GLU A 18 -2.12 0.53 24.85
C GLU A 18 -1.97 1.36 23.58
N LYS A 19 -0.72 1.73 23.26
CA LYS A 19 -0.38 2.63 22.16
C LYS A 19 0.65 2.02 21.24
N SER A 20 0.58 2.39 19.97
CA SER A 20 1.60 2.03 18.98
C SER A 20 2.92 2.73 19.28
N PHE A 21 4.04 2.09 19.04
CA PHE A 21 5.36 2.75 19.09
C PHE A 21 5.46 3.92 18.10
N PHE A 22 4.76 3.84 16.97
CA PHE A 22 4.76 4.90 15.97
C PHE A 22 3.95 6.13 16.38
N GLU A 23 3.14 6.07 17.44
CA GLU A 23 2.34 7.23 17.88
C GLU A 23 3.24 8.40 18.30
N TYR A 24 4.32 8.10 19.01
CA TYR A 24 5.33 9.09 19.40
C TYR A 24 6.03 9.70 18.18
N ASP A 25 6.44 8.87 17.22
CA ASP A 25 7.10 9.32 15.99
C ASP A 25 6.18 10.19 15.14
N LEU A 26 4.91 9.80 15.00
CA LEU A 26 3.91 10.60 14.28
C LEU A 26 3.66 11.95 14.93
N LYS A 27 3.61 11.99 16.29
CA LYS A 27 3.45 13.23 17.04
C LYS A 27 4.66 14.15 16.85
N ASN A 28 5.87 13.63 16.99
CA ASN A 28 7.10 14.42 16.86
C ASN A 28 7.35 14.93 15.43
N ASN A 29 6.86 14.21 14.42
CA ASN A 29 7.00 14.59 13.02
C ASN A 29 5.74 15.26 12.44
N ARG A 30 4.77 15.64 13.28
CA ARG A 30 3.47 16.15 12.82
C ARG A 30 3.61 17.37 11.90
N GLU A 31 4.40 18.36 12.28
CA GLU A 31 4.59 19.57 11.48
C GLU A 31 5.21 19.25 10.12
N LYS A 32 6.23 18.38 10.10
CA LYS A 32 6.87 17.93 8.87
C LYS A 32 5.90 17.17 7.95
N LEU A 33 5.12 16.25 8.51
CA LEU A 33 4.11 15.50 7.77
C LEU A 33 3.00 16.41 7.25
N THR A 34 2.56 17.38 8.04
CA THR A 34 1.60 18.40 7.60
C THR A 34 2.14 19.17 6.39
N LYS A 35 3.38 19.67 6.46
CA LYS A 35 4.03 20.40 5.34
C LYS A 35 4.13 19.55 4.06
N GLU A 36 4.45 18.26 4.20
CA GLU A 36 4.66 17.36 3.05
C GLU A 36 3.36 16.84 2.44
N ILE A 37 2.22 16.83 3.18
CA ILE A 37 0.99 16.17 2.74
C ILE A 37 -0.18 17.14 2.54
N THR A 38 -0.30 18.20 3.35
CA THR A 38 -1.44 19.12 3.26
C THR A 38 -1.54 19.75 1.89
N GLY A 39 -2.73 19.71 1.30
CA GLY A 39 -3.00 20.27 -0.02
C GLY A 39 -2.39 19.51 -1.19
N LYS A 40 -1.71 18.38 -0.95
CA LYS A 40 -1.06 17.58 -1.97
C LYS A 40 -2.02 16.62 -2.67
N SER A 41 -1.70 16.29 -3.91
CA SER A 41 -2.36 15.24 -4.70
C SER A 41 -1.65 13.90 -4.49
N ILE A 42 -2.41 12.88 -4.10
CA ILE A 42 -1.87 11.55 -3.78
C ILE A 42 -2.47 10.50 -4.70
N LEU A 43 -1.63 9.69 -5.32
CA LEU A 43 -2.01 8.44 -5.99
C LEU A 43 -1.56 7.25 -5.16
N VAL A 44 -2.50 6.38 -4.80
CA VAL A 44 -2.23 5.13 -4.08
C VAL A 44 -2.57 3.95 -4.97
N ILE A 45 -1.57 3.13 -5.28
CA ILE A 45 -1.70 1.90 -6.06
C ILE A 45 -1.69 0.72 -5.09
N GLY A 46 -2.67 -0.19 -5.18
CA GLY A 46 -2.86 -1.26 -4.21
C GLY A 46 -3.52 -0.79 -2.90
N GLY A 47 -4.37 0.24 -3.01
CA GLY A 47 -4.96 0.92 -1.85
C GLY A 47 -6.06 0.15 -1.12
N ALA A 48 -6.68 -0.84 -1.76
CA ALA A 48 -7.68 -1.71 -1.12
C ALA A 48 -7.06 -2.80 -0.22
N GLY A 49 -5.74 -3.01 -0.31
CA GLY A 49 -5.02 -3.91 0.59
C GLY A 49 -4.87 -3.35 2.00
N THR A 50 -4.54 -4.22 2.98
CA THR A 50 -4.41 -3.83 4.40
C THR A 50 -3.42 -2.70 4.62
N ILE A 51 -2.24 -2.74 3.98
CA ILE A 51 -1.21 -1.71 4.17
C ILE A 51 -1.59 -0.43 3.44
N GLY A 52 -2.07 -0.55 2.18
CA GLY A 52 -2.50 0.61 1.39
C GLY A 52 -3.64 1.38 2.06
N SER A 53 -4.66 0.68 2.56
CA SER A 53 -5.78 1.31 3.28
C SER A 53 -5.33 1.97 4.59
N SER A 54 -4.39 1.37 5.31
CA SER A 54 -3.81 1.96 6.52
C SER A 54 -3.01 3.22 6.21
N TYR A 55 -2.23 3.22 5.12
CA TYR A 55 -1.53 4.41 4.63
C TYR A 55 -2.51 5.53 4.27
N ILE A 56 -3.60 5.21 3.54
CA ILE A 56 -4.63 6.19 3.19
C ILE A 56 -5.23 6.84 4.43
N LYS A 57 -5.65 6.04 5.41
CA LYS A 57 -6.20 6.56 6.68
C LYS A 57 -5.21 7.46 7.42
N ALA A 58 -3.92 7.11 7.41
CA ALA A 58 -2.88 7.94 8.03
C ALA A 58 -2.66 9.25 7.28
N ALA A 59 -2.61 9.22 5.93
CA ALA A 59 -2.40 10.40 5.09
C ALA A 59 -3.58 11.38 5.17
N LEU A 60 -4.81 10.89 5.26
CA LEU A 60 -6.02 11.74 5.36
C LEU A 60 -6.06 12.62 6.61
N ARG A 61 -5.32 12.27 7.67
CA ARG A 61 -5.16 13.13 8.87
C ARG A 61 -4.46 14.46 8.57
N TYR A 62 -3.79 14.57 7.43
CA TYR A 62 -3.03 15.75 7.01
C TYR A 62 -3.68 16.49 5.83
N LEU A 63 -4.95 16.23 5.55
CA LEU A 63 -5.79 16.96 4.60
C LEU A 63 -5.17 17.13 3.20
N PRO A 64 -4.88 16.05 2.46
CA PRO A 64 -4.51 16.16 1.05
C PRO A 64 -5.67 16.74 0.25
N SER A 65 -5.38 17.47 -0.84
CA SER A 65 -6.42 18.08 -1.69
C SER A 65 -7.06 17.09 -2.66
N LYS A 66 -6.33 16.02 -2.99
CA LYS A 66 -6.77 15.00 -3.94
C LYS A 66 -6.25 13.63 -3.53
N LEU A 67 -7.12 12.63 -3.61
CA LEU A 67 -6.75 11.23 -3.36
C LEU A 67 -7.32 10.35 -4.48
N VAL A 68 -6.43 9.72 -5.24
CA VAL A 68 -6.79 8.73 -6.24
C VAL A 68 -6.29 7.37 -5.78
N VAL A 69 -7.18 6.37 -5.76
CA VAL A 69 -6.85 5.01 -5.31
C VAL A 69 -7.10 4.02 -6.44
N VAL A 70 -6.08 3.24 -6.76
CA VAL A 70 -6.13 2.20 -7.80
C VAL A 70 -5.89 0.85 -7.17
N ASP A 71 -6.76 -0.11 -7.47
CA ASP A 71 -6.60 -1.51 -7.06
C ASP A 71 -7.33 -2.42 -8.07
N THR A 72 -6.94 -3.67 -8.18
CA THR A 72 -7.67 -4.66 -8.99
C THR A 72 -8.86 -5.25 -8.25
N ASN A 73 -8.93 -5.08 -6.93
CA ASN A 73 -10.02 -5.57 -6.08
C ASN A 73 -11.13 -4.51 -5.96
N GLU A 74 -12.13 -4.57 -6.83
CA GLU A 74 -13.28 -3.66 -6.84
C GLU A 74 -14.07 -3.68 -5.52
N ASN A 75 -14.35 -4.86 -4.96
CA ASN A 75 -15.04 -4.98 -3.68
C ASN A 75 -14.24 -4.32 -2.55
N GLY A 76 -12.91 -4.52 -2.56
CA GLY A 76 -12.03 -3.87 -1.59
C GLY A 76 -12.03 -2.35 -1.69
N LEU A 77 -12.08 -1.78 -2.90
CA LEU A 77 -12.22 -0.33 -3.11
C LEU A 77 -13.56 0.19 -2.59
N THR A 78 -14.64 -0.56 -2.81
CA THR A 78 -15.98 -0.22 -2.31
C THR A 78 -16.00 -0.20 -0.78
N GLU A 79 -15.46 -1.22 -0.13
CA GLU A 79 -15.39 -1.29 1.35
C GLU A 79 -14.47 -0.23 1.93
N LEU A 80 -13.35 0.07 1.27
CA LEU A 80 -12.50 1.20 1.66
C LEU A 80 -13.28 2.52 1.64
N THR A 81 -14.03 2.78 0.57
CA THR A 81 -14.82 4.00 0.41
C THR A 81 -15.90 4.11 1.51
N ARG A 82 -16.62 3.02 1.78
CA ARG A 82 -17.61 2.96 2.86
C ARG A 82 -16.97 3.27 4.22
N THR A 83 -15.85 2.59 4.51
CA THR A 83 -15.11 2.80 5.76
C THR A 83 -14.65 4.24 5.94
N LEU A 84 -14.08 4.86 4.89
CA LEU A 84 -13.59 6.24 4.97
C LEU A 84 -14.73 7.25 5.18
N ARG A 85 -15.89 7.04 4.54
CA ARG A 85 -17.05 7.93 4.66
C ARG A 85 -17.83 7.75 5.94
N SER A 86 -17.76 6.58 6.59
CA SER A 86 -18.43 6.29 7.86
C SER A 86 -17.62 6.71 9.10
N ASP A 87 -16.33 7.00 8.95
CA ASP A 87 -15.47 7.41 10.05
C ASP A 87 -15.50 8.94 10.23
N SER A 88 -16.20 9.40 11.26
CA SER A 88 -16.34 10.85 11.57
C SER A 88 -15.00 11.55 11.87
N ASN A 89 -13.94 10.82 12.14
CA ASN A 89 -12.61 11.37 12.41
C ASN A 89 -11.75 11.53 11.15
N ILE A 90 -12.27 11.11 9.99
CA ILE A 90 -11.56 11.18 8.71
C ILE A 90 -12.24 12.20 7.81
N THR A 91 -11.49 13.18 7.34
CA THR A 91 -11.93 14.09 6.30
C THR A 91 -11.45 13.55 4.94
N VAL A 92 -12.40 13.12 4.13
CA VAL A 92 -12.13 12.67 2.74
C VAL A 92 -12.16 13.90 1.83
N PRO A 93 -11.15 14.13 0.98
CA PRO A 93 -11.16 15.27 0.08
C PRO A 93 -12.29 15.16 -0.95
N GLU A 94 -12.79 16.29 -1.46
CA GLU A 94 -13.80 16.30 -2.53
C GLU A 94 -13.33 15.54 -3.77
N ASN A 95 -12.05 15.67 -4.11
CA ASN A 95 -11.40 14.95 -5.20
C ASN A 95 -10.91 13.55 -4.78
N TYR A 96 -11.81 12.75 -4.18
CA TYR A 96 -11.55 11.34 -3.87
C TYR A 96 -12.15 10.44 -4.94
N LEU A 97 -11.29 9.66 -5.60
CA LEU A 97 -11.65 8.79 -6.70
C LEU A 97 -11.03 7.40 -6.54
N THR A 98 -11.77 6.37 -6.92
CA THR A 98 -11.31 4.98 -6.92
C THR A 98 -11.45 4.36 -8.30
N TYR A 99 -10.46 3.58 -8.72
CA TYR A 99 -10.45 2.92 -10.01
C TYR A 99 -10.11 1.43 -9.89
N PRO A 100 -11.05 0.52 -10.26
CA PRO A 100 -10.81 -0.92 -10.27
C PRO A 100 -10.02 -1.32 -11.52
N MET A 101 -8.71 -1.12 -11.50
CA MET A 101 -7.85 -1.45 -12.63
C MET A 101 -6.44 -1.83 -12.20
N SER A 102 -5.71 -2.52 -13.08
CA SER A 102 -4.28 -2.76 -12.88
C SER A 102 -3.45 -1.55 -13.29
N PHE A 103 -2.43 -1.21 -12.49
CA PHE A 103 -1.51 -0.11 -12.76
C PHE A 103 -0.59 -0.33 -13.99
N ASN A 104 -0.57 -1.54 -14.56
CA ASN A 104 0.15 -1.84 -15.79
C ASN A 104 -0.71 -1.72 -17.05
N SER A 105 -2.00 -1.40 -16.90
CA SER A 105 -2.95 -1.30 -18.02
C SER A 105 -2.80 0.02 -18.78
N LYS A 106 -3.15 0.00 -20.07
CA LYS A 106 -3.20 1.25 -20.87
C LYS A 106 -4.21 2.26 -20.30
N VAL A 107 -5.28 1.77 -19.67
CA VAL A 107 -6.31 2.63 -19.05
C VAL A 107 -5.76 3.37 -17.86
N PHE A 108 -4.87 2.74 -17.08
CA PHE A 108 -4.19 3.40 -15.96
C PHE A 108 -3.39 4.63 -16.42
N TYR A 109 -2.61 4.51 -17.48
CA TYR A 109 -1.82 5.63 -17.99
C TYR A 109 -2.71 6.76 -18.55
N LYS A 110 -3.82 6.43 -19.24
CA LYS A 110 -4.81 7.42 -19.66
C LYS A 110 -5.45 8.14 -18.47
N MET A 111 -5.80 7.40 -17.42
CA MET A 111 -6.31 7.97 -16.17
C MET A 111 -5.29 8.90 -15.55
N PHE A 112 -4.02 8.46 -15.45
CA PHE A 112 -2.95 9.28 -14.88
C PHE A 112 -2.78 10.59 -15.67
N GLU A 113 -2.76 10.54 -17.00
CA GLU A 113 -2.67 11.72 -17.88
C GLU A 113 -3.85 12.67 -17.68
N SER A 114 -5.07 12.15 -17.56
CA SER A 114 -6.27 12.97 -17.34
C SER A 114 -6.29 13.70 -16.00
N HIS A 115 -5.61 13.16 -15.01
CA HIS A 115 -5.47 13.78 -13.68
C HIS A 115 -4.30 14.75 -13.56
N GLY A 116 -3.35 14.73 -14.50
CA GLY A 116 -2.06 15.40 -14.40
C GLY A 116 -1.10 14.70 -13.42
N ALA A 117 0.06 15.29 -13.21
CA ALA A 117 1.04 14.74 -12.28
C ALA A 117 0.51 14.76 -10.83
N PHE A 118 0.88 13.73 -10.07
CA PHE A 118 0.61 13.64 -8.64
C PHE A 118 1.83 14.10 -7.84
N ASP A 119 1.61 14.78 -6.71
CA ASP A 119 2.70 15.15 -5.80
C ASP A 119 3.29 13.92 -5.11
N ILE A 120 2.45 12.98 -4.71
CA ILE A 120 2.87 11.75 -4.02
C ILE A 120 2.31 10.54 -4.76
N VAL A 121 3.19 9.59 -5.07
CA VAL A 121 2.79 8.29 -5.62
C VAL A 121 3.25 7.18 -4.67
N ALA A 122 2.31 6.41 -4.14
CA ALA A 122 2.58 5.32 -3.21
C ALA A 122 2.12 3.97 -3.81
N ASN A 123 3.07 3.05 -4.04
CA ASN A 123 2.79 1.74 -4.62
C ASN A 123 2.85 0.64 -3.57
N PHE A 124 1.69 0.05 -3.28
CA PHE A 124 1.49 -1.11 -2.41
C PHE A 124 1.13 -2.38 -3.18
N ALA A 125 0.97 -2.30 -4.51
CA ALA A 125 0.64 -3.45 -5.33
C ALA A 125 1.82 -4.42 -5.40
N ALA A 126 1.59 -5.69 -5.06
CA ALA A 126 2.58 -6.74 -5.15
C ALA A 126 1.94 -8.13 -5.13
N HIS A 127 2.53 -9.08 -5.84
CA HIS A 127 2.35 -10.50 -5.57
C HIS A 127 3.26 -10.88 -4.39
N LYS A 128 2.67 -11.17 -3.23
CA LYS A 128 3.36 -11.27 -1.93
C LYS A 128 3.32 -12.64 -1.26
N HIS A 129 2.61 -13.61 -1.84
CA HIS A 129 2.45 -14.92 -1.24
C HIS A 129 3.47 -15.91 -1.78
N VAL A 130 4.26 -16.53 -0.89
CA VAL A 130 5.19 -17.63 -1.23
C VAL A 130 4.45 -18.81 -1.87
N ARG A 131 3.21 -19.08 -1.45
CA ARG A 131 2.36 -20.12 -2.05
C ARG A 131 2.06 -19.91 -3.55
N SER A 132 2.30 -18.71 -4.08
CA SER A 132 2.17 -18.42 -5.51
C SER A 132 3.38 -18.89 -6.33
N GLU A 133 4.39 -19.51 -5.71
CA GLU A 133 5.54 -20.13 -6.38
C GLU A 133 5.23 -21.58 -6.78
N LYS A 134 4.07 -21.83 -7.43
CA LYS A 134 3.60 -23.18 -7.73
C LYS A 134 4.15 -23.73 -9.04
N ASP A 135 4.26 -22.85 -10.03
CA ASP A 135 4.58 -23.17 -11.41
C ASP A 135 5.20 -21.98 -12.12
N SER A 136 5.67 -22.19 -13.35
CA SER A 136 6.33 -21.17 -14.17
C SER A 136 5.42 -19.96 -14.45
N PHE A 137 4.12 -20.16 -14.67
CA PHE A 137 3.18 -19.07 -14.98
C PHE A 137 2.96 -18.15 -13.79
N SER A 138 2.82 -18.73 -12.62
CA SER A 138 2.67 -17.96 -11.36
C SER A 138 3.94 -17.18 -11.03
N ILE A 139 5.12 -17.77 -11.27
CA ILE A 139 6.41 -17.10 -11.10
C ILE A 139 6.58 -15.98 -12.13
N GLU A 140 6.25 -16.22 -13.40
CA GLU A 140 6.29 -15.19 -14.44
C GLU A 140 5.38 -14.01 -14.09
N ALA A 141 4.15 -14.28 -13.69
CA ALA A 141 3.21 -13.24 -13.25
C ALA A 141 3.77 -12.44 -12.06
N MET A 142 4.43 -13.09 -11.11
CA MET A 142 5.07 -12.44 -9.96
C MET A 142 6.22 -11.52 -10.38
N ILE A 143 7.14 -12.01 -11.22
CA ILE A 143 8.26 -11.21 -11.73
C ILE A 143 7.74 -10.04 -12.56
N LYS A 144 6.77 -10.30 -13.44
CA LYS A 144 6.14 -9.26 -14.25
C LYS A 144 5.57 -8.15 -13.37
N ASN A 145 4.70 -8.49 -12.42
CA ASN A 145 4.04 -7.49 -11.57
C ASN A 145 5.02 -6.78 -10.63
N ASN A 146 5.89 -7.52 -9.95
CA ASN A 146 6.76 -6.96 -8.92
C ASN A 146 7.95 -6.18 -9.50
N VAL A 147 8.46 -6.57 -10.67
CA VAL A 147 9.70 -6.02 -11.24
C VAL A 147 9.43 -5.21 -12.51
N LEU A 148 8.87 -5.86 -13.55
CA LEU A 148 8.75 -5.25 -14.87
C LEU A 148 7.70 -4.13 -14.89
N ASP A 149 6.56 -4.34 -14.26
CA ASP A 149 5.50 -3.33 -14.19
C ASP A 149 5.88 -2.19 -13.24
N ALA A 150 6.63 -2.47 -12.15
CA ALA A 150 7.22 -1.44 -11.31
C ALA A 150 8.23 -0.59 -12.08
N LYS A 151 9.10 -1.21 -12.89
CA LYS A 151 10.01 -0.47 -13.78
C LYS A 151 9.26 0.41 -14.76
N ARG A 152 8.24 -0.12 -15.45
CA ARG A 152 7.42 0.65 -16.39
C ARG A 152 6.76 1.87 -15.73
N LEU A 153 6.26 1.71 -14.50
CA LEU A 153 5.72 2.83 -13.73
C LEU A 153 6.80 3.89 -13.47
N LEU A 154 8.00 3.48 -13.07
CA LEU A 154 9.10 4.41 -12.82
C LEU A 154 9.58 5.12 -14.09
N ASP A 155 9.65 4.42 -15.22
CA ASP A 155 9.95 5.03 -16.53
C ASP A 155 8.94 6.15 -16.84
N TYR A 156 7.65 5.91 -16.61
CA TYR A 156 6.60 6.87 -16.80
C TYR A 156 6.71 8.07 -15.84
N LEU A 157 7.02 7.79 -14.57
CA LEU A 157 7.17 8.81 -13.53
C LEU A 157 8.41 9.71 -13.76
N LYS A 158 9.42 9.28 -14.51
CA LYS A 158 10.55 10.16 -14.89
C LYS A 158 10.09 11.40 -15.68
N SER A 159 9.08 11.24 -16.53
CA SER A 159 8.48 12.34 -17.31
C SER A 159 7.37 13.07 -16.56
N ASN A 160 6.79 12.43 -15.54
CA ASN A 160 5.67 12.93 -14.74
C ASN A 160 6.05 12.91 -13.25
N LYS A 161 7.13 13.62 -12.92
CA LYS A 161 7.82 13.51 -11.63
C LYS A 161 6.94 13.88 -10.44
N PRO A 162 6.66 12.91 -9.52
CA PRO A 162 6.11 13.25 -8.22
C PRO A 162 7.16 13.90 -7.32
N SER A 163 6.72 14.69 -6.36
CA SER A 163 7.60 15.19 -5.29
C SER A 163 8.15 14.05 -4.44
N HIS A 164 7.42 12.92 -4.36
CA HIS A 164 7.85 11.73 -3.62
C HIS A 164 7.22 10.45 -4.19
N PHE A 165 8.05 9.43 -4.42
CA PHE A 165 7.61 8.07 -4.72
C PHE A 165 7.93 7.15 -3.55
N PHE A 166 6.93 6.40 -3.10
CA PHE A 166 7.06 5.36 -2.08
C PHE A 166 6.69 4.00 -2.64
N CYS A 167 7.44 2.96 -2.28
CA CYS A 167 7.10 1.58 -2.61
C CYS A 167 7.33 0.65 -1.42
N VAL A 168 6.37 -0.23 -1.17
CA VAL A 168 6.49 -1.22 -0.09
C VAL A 168 7.33 -2.42 -0.51
N SER A 169 8.21 -2.88 0.38
CA SER A 169 8.98 -4.11 0.26
C SER A 169 8.77 -5.03 1.47
N THR A 170 9.58 -6.06 1.61
CA THR A 170 9.47 -7.10 2.64
C THR A 170 10.84 -7.39 3.25
N ASP A 171 10.86 -7.84 4.49
CA ASP A 171 12.04 -8.40 5.18
C ASP A 171 12.69 -9.55 4.39
N LYS A 172 11.88 -10.32 3.64
CA LYS A 172 12.36 -11.44 2.81
C LYS A 172 13.22 -11.00 1.61
N ALA A 173 13.21 -9.70 1.28
CA ALA A 173 14.12 -9.13 0.29
C ALA A 173 15.55 -8.91 0.81
N ALA A 174 15.76 -8.94 2.13
CA ALA A 174 17.10 -8.76 2.72
C ALA A 174 18.02 -9.93 2.39
N ASN A 175 17.55 -11.15 2.63
CA ASN A 175 18.24 -12.40 2.30
C ASN A 175 17.23 -13.37 1.66
N PRO A 176 16.98 -13.26 0.34
CA PRO A 176 15.92 -14.02 -0.30
C PRO A 176 16.26 -15.50 -0.41
N VAL A 177 15.39 -16.34 0.16
CA VAL A 177 15.46 -17.82 0.10
C VAL A 177 14.37 -18.41 -0.79
N ASN A 178 13.56 -17.57 -1.43
CA ASN A 178 12.47 -17.97 -2.32
C ASN A 178 12.28 -16.92 -3.44
N VAL A 179 11.51 -17.30 -4.46
CA VAL A 179 11.30 -16.45 -5.65
C VAL A 179 10.59 -15.14 -5.29
N MET A 180 9.63 -15.18 -4.37
CA MET A 180 8.92 -13.96 -3.92
C MET A 180 9.90 -12.97 -3.28
N GLY A 181 10.74 -13.42 -2.36
CA GLY A 181 11.80 -12.59 -1.76
C GLY A 181 12.79 -12.07 -2.82
N GLY A 182 13.20 -12.94 -3.75
CA GLY A 182 14.05 -12.59 -4.88
C GLY A 182 13.44 -11.53 -5.78
N SER A 183 12.15 -11.67 -6.15
CA SER A 183 11.43 -10.68 -6.96
C SER A 183 11.36 -9.31 -6.28
N LYS A 184 11.15 -9.27 -4.96
CA LYS A 184 11.13 -8.03 -4.20
C LYS A 184 12.52 -7.41 -4.07
N LYS A 185 13.58 -8.22 -3.96
CA LYS A 185 14.96 -7.73 -4.00
C LYS A 185 15.31 -7.11 -5.35
N MET A 186 14.92 -7.77 -6.45
CA MET A 186 15.09 -7.23 -7.79
C MET A 186 14.31 -5.92 -7.96
N MET A 187 13.07 -5.85 -7.46
CA MET A 187 12.27 -4.63 -7.44
C MET A 187 12.99 -3.50 -6.70
N GLU A 188 13.54 -3.75 -5.50
CA GLU A 188 14.30 -2.74 -4.74
C GLU A 188 15.49 -2.22 -5.55
N ASN A 189 16.27 -3.10 -6.18
CA ASN A 189 17.40 -2.70 -7.01
C ASN A 189 16.96 -1.84 -8.20
N VAL A 190 15.87 -2.22 -8.88
CA VAL A 190 15.28 -1.41 -9.95
C VAL A 190 14.85 -0.05 -9.44
N ILE A 191 14.07 0.01 -8.34
CA ILE A 191 13.59 1.27 -7.77
C ILE A 191 14.76 2.18 -7.40
N MET A 192 15.78 1.65 -6.73
CA MET A 192 16.94 2.44 -6.31
C MET A 192 17.78 2.95 -7.49
N SER A 193 17.75 2.27 -8.65
CA SER A 193 18.43 2.79 -9.86
C SER A 193 17.84 4.12 -10.38
N TYR A 194 16.60 4.45 -10.01
CA TYR A 194 15.94 5.72 -10.35
C TYR A 194 16.15 6.82 -9.30
N SER A 195 16.90 6.59 -8.23
CA SER A 195 17.08 7.53 -7.11
C SER A 195 17.74 8.86 -7.51
N LYS A 196 18.46 8.90 -8.63
CA LYS A 196 19.01 10.14 -9.22
C LYS A 196 17.95 11.00 -9.90
N ASP A 197 16.88 10.38 -10.40
CA ASP A 197 15.82 11.05 -11.15
C ASP A 197 14.60 11.38 -10.29
N LEU A 198 14.31 10.55 -9.28
CA LEU A 198 13.11 10.60 -8.44
C LEU A 198 13.49 10.57 -6.96
N LYS A 199 12.80 11.36 -6.14
CA LYS A 199 12.86 11.24 -4.67
C LYS A 199 12.12 9.97 -4.24
N ILE A 200 12.86 8.93 -3.86
CA ILE A 200 12.33 7.59 -3.60
C ILE A 200 12.56 7.19 -2.16
N THR A 201 11.56 6.54 -1.56
CA THR A 201 11.72 5.78 -0.32
C THR A 201 11.05 4.42 -0.43
N THR A 202 11.62 3.44 0.28
CA THR A 202 11.05 2.11 0.43
C THR A 202 11.02 1.72 1.90
N ALA A 203 10.07 0.85 2.26
CA ALA A 203 10.02 0.26 3.59
C ALA A 203 9.85 -1.25 3.49
N ARG A 204 10.68 -2.00 4.21
CA ARG A 204 10.56 -3.45 4.36
C ARG A 204 9.64 -3.77 5.52
N PHE A 205 8.54 -4.41 5.24
CA PHE A 205 7.62 -4.90 6.25
C PHE A 205 7.93 -6.36 6.58
N ALA A 206 7.97 -6.69 7.85
CA ALA A 206 7.93 -8.07 8.33
C ALA A 206 6.51 -8.64 8.19
N ASN A 207 6.20 -9.74 8.86
CA ASN A 207 4.86 -10.31 8.85
C ASN A 207 3.87 -9.35 9.53
N VAL A 208 2.88 -8.91 8.77
CA VAL A 208 1.80 -8.05 9.28
C VAL A 208 0.68 -8.94 9.81
N ALA A 209 0.60 -9.07 11.12
CA ALA A 209 -0.42 -9.87 11.79
C ALA A 209 -1.83 -9.36 11.44
N PHE A 210 -2.77 -10.28 11.29
CA PHE A 210 -4.17 -10.02 10.96
C PHE A 210 -4.41 -9.25 9.65
N SER A 211 -3.40 -9.14 8.78
CA SER A 211 -3.59 -8.60 7.44
C SER A 211 -4.34 -9.60 6.55
N ASN A 212 -5.04 -9.10 5.52
CA ASN A 212 -5.74 -9.94 4.54
C ASN A 212 -4.79 -11.00 3.96
N GLY A 213 -5.19 -12.27 4.06
CA GLY A 213 -4.41 -13.42 3.65
C GLY A 213 -3.32 -13.86 4.65
N SER A 214 -3.20 -13.24 5.83
CA SER A 214 -2.34 -13.75 6.89
C SER A 214 -2.93 -15.01 7.54
N LEU A 215 -2.07 -15.84 8.16
CA LEU A 215 -2.49 -17.05 8.85
C LEU A 215 -3.52 -16.76 9.94
N LEU A 216 -3.26 -15.74 10.77
CA LEU A 216 -4.13 -15.35 11.86
C LEU A 216 -5.50 -14.86 11.36
N TYR A 217 -5.53 -14.04 10.32
CA TYR A 217 -6.75 -13.61 9.66
C TYR A 217 -7.57 -14.82 9.16
N GLY A 218 -6.91 -15.76 8.47
CA GLY A 218 -7.56 -16.95 7.98
C GLY A 218 -8.11 -17.88 9.09
N TYR A 219 -7.55 -17.87 10.28
CA TYR A 219 -8.14 -18.58 11.43
C TYR A 219 -9.42 -17.90 11.92
N ILE A 220 -9.44 -16.57 12.01
CA ILE A 220 -10.62 -15.81 12.41
C ILE A 220 -11.77 -16.05 11.43
N GLU A 221 -11.52 -15.91 10.13
CA GLU A 221 -12.52 -16.16 9.09
C GLU A 221 -13.13 -17.58 9.22
N ARG A 222 -12.30 -18.60 9.43
CA ARG A 222 -12.77 -19.97 9.61
C ARG A 222 -13.55 -20.20 10.92
N LEU A 223 -13.24 -19.46 11.98
CA LEU A 223 -14.00 -19.51 13.22
C LEU A 223 -15.39 -18.86 13.08
N LEU A 224 -15.49 -17.79 12.27
CA LEU A 224 -16.73 -17.07 12.02
C LEU A 224 -17.69 -17.83 11.09
N GLN A 225 -17.17 -18.78 10.29
CA GLN A 225 -17.94 -19.60 9.35
C GLN A 225 -18.49 -20.89 9.99
N ARG A 226 -18.18 -21.19 11.27
CA ARG A 226 -18.68 -22.31 12.05
C ARG A 226 -19.81 -21.89 12.98
#